data_c131c6f17c7d94712fb2d4a6e74ca6e7
#
_entry.id   c131c6f17c7d94712fb2d4a6e74ca6e7
#
_cell.length_a   1.000
_cell.length_b   1.000
_cell.length_c   1.000
_cell.angle_alpha   90.00
_cell.angle_beta   90.00
_cell.angle_gamma   90.00
#
_symmetry.space_group_name_H-M   'P 1'
#
loop_
_entity.id
_entity.type
_entity.pdbx_description
1 polymer ?
#
loop_
_entity_poly.entity_id
_entity_poly.type
_entity_poly.pdbx_seq_one_letter_code
_entity_poly.pdbx_strand_id
1 'polypeptide(L)'
;MTRLLEILISTAIVAVLFVLVALFLPSSRTITEQVETNRRQAIVFDTLNSFKRFKDWNALTMRDPAAKLELSGPESGVGARLDYASEARALGEGSWEIVESEPDSRIVYRLENPDRGENKRMEVNLKPTGRGGRNIQITQRYDVDYGWNLLGRYAGLYVRGHVGEDMKLGLGKLTSMLAGVPNVDYRADGVPLTNLAVVDVPAENLLVVSAGAVERNNEKIKQSMKSNSEWIKRTMDANGLVAAGPLRIVSTELGRENYTFDVVQPVRRKAAGAAADAEAATAEEGEGEEGAQPVAQAPAVDEGELEVKIPDGAPVEYVRTQAGKAATGDYVGYMAELENVRNAVRAWAMTHGYEVTDRPYEIYKNGIDSAFTADGQFQVFWKLKQ
;
A
#
# COMPACT_ATOMS: atom_id res chain seq x y z
N MET A 1 11.01 69.43 -21.21
CA MET A 1 10.03 68.69 -22.04
C MET A 1 10.69 67.65 -22.97
N THR A 2 11.84 67.95 -23.57
CA THR A 2 12.56 67.03 -24.50
C THR A 2 12.95 65.69 -23.86
N ARG A 3 13.52 65.71 -22.65
CA ARG A 3 13.91 64.44 -21.94
C ARG A 3 12.73 63.52 -21.59
N LEU A 4 11.57 64.12 -21.29
CA LEU A 4 10.35 63.32 -21.03
C LEU A 4 9.85 62.64 -22.28
N LEU A 5 9.92 63.35 -23.40
CA LEU A 5 9.55 62.80 -24.72
C LEU A 5 10.52 61.69 -25.16
N GLU A 6 11.81 61.85 -24.95
CA GLU A 6 12.83 60.83 -25.23
C GLU A 6 12.59 59.55 -24.41
N ILE A 7 12.26 59.70 -23.11
CA ILE A 7 11.93 58.55 -22.22
C ILE A 7 10.66 57.85 -22.74
N LEU A 8 9.62 58.60 -23.09
CA LEU A 8 8.38 58.01 -23.60
C LEU A 8 8.60 57.26 -24.92
N ILE A 9 9.37 57.83 -25.89
CA ILE A 9 9.69 57.17 -27.14
C ILE A 9 10.53 55.90 -26.88
N SER A 10 11.53 55.95 -26.04
CA SER A 10 12.35 54.79 -25.68
C SER A 10 11.50 53.70 -25.04
N THR A 11 10.60 54.04 -24.11
CA THR A 11 9.67 53.09 -23.47
C THR A 11 8.73 52.46 -24.49
N ALA A 12 8.21 53.24 -25.42
CA ALA A 12 7.35 52.75 -26.50
C ALA A 12 8.08 51.77 -27.43
N ILE A 13 9.34 52.06 -27.78
CA ILE A 13 10.17 51.14 -28.59
C ILE A 13 10.41 49.83 -27.84
N VAL A 14 10.77 49.89 -26.58
CA VAL A 14 10.97 48.70 -25.75
C VAL A 14 9.68 47.88 -25.64
N ALA A 15 8.55 48.53 -25.41
CA ALA A 15 7.24 47.85 -25.37
C ALA A 15 6.89 47.16 -26.70
N VAL A 16 7.12 47.83 -27.82
CA VAL A 16 6.90 47.23 -29.14
C VAL A 16 7.83 46.03 -29.37
N LEU A 17 9.11 46.17 -29.05
CA LEU A 17 10.05 45.05 -29.17
C LEU A 17 9.65 43.88 -28.24
N PHE A 18 9.21 44.16 -27.03
CA PHE A 18 8.73 43.14 -26.10
C PHE A 18 7.54 42.39 -26.70
N VAL A 19 6.55 43.10 -27.27
CA VAL A 19 5.39 42.46 -27.90
C VAL A 19 5.82 41.64 -29.14
N LEU A 20 6.69 42.21 -29.99
CA LEU A 20 7.20 41.46 -31.15
C LEU A 20 7.90 40.16 -30.76
N VAL A 21 8.81 40.22 -29.81
CA VAL A 21 9.48 39.00 -29.30
C VAL A 21 8.48 38.01 -28.76
N ALA A 22 7.51 38.46 -27.95
CA ALA A 22 6.48 37.59 -27.38
C ALA A 22 5.64 36.86 -28.45
N LEU A 23 5.38 37.51 -29.61
CA LEU A 23 4.64 36.89 -30.71
C LEU A 23 5.41 35.71 -31.35
N PHE A 24 6.75 35.80 -31.36
CA PHE A 24 7.60 34.73 -31.89
C PHE A 24 7.86 33.62 -30.88
N LEU A 25 7.61 33.85 -29.60
CA LEU A 25 7.74 32.79 -28.58
C LEU A 25 6.63 31.75 -28.74
N PRO A 26 6.93 30.44 -28.52
CA PRO A 26 5.92 29.39 -28.57
C PRO A 26 4.73 29.66 -27.64
N SER A 27 3.53 29.39 -28.14
CA SER A 27 2.28 29.53 -27.39
C SER A 27 1.98 28.36 -26.44
N SER A 28 2.80 27.32 -26.48
CA SER A 28 2.71 26.16 -25.58
C SER A 28 4.10 25.65 -25.24
N ARG A 29 4.21 24.88 -24.18
CA ARG A 29 5.43 24.19 -23.77
C ARG A 29 5.13 22.77 -23.37
N THR A 30 6.05 21.87 -23.75
CA THR A 30 6.09 20.47 -23.34
C THR A 30 7.42 20.19 -22.68
N ILE A 31 7.40 19.57 -21.51
CA ILE A 31 8.58 19.08 -20.78
C ILE A 31 8.41 17.58 -20.59
N THR A 32 9.49 16.84 -20.84
CA THR A 32 9.50 15.37 -20.67
C THR A 32 10.71 14.99 -19.84
N GLU A 33 10.46 14.19 -18.79
CA GLU A 33 11.48 13.60 -17.94
C GLU A 33 11.18 12.11 -17.79
N GLN A 34 12.22 11.29 -17.54
CA GLN A 34 12.07 9.84 -17.46
C GLN A 34 13.02 9.24 -16.45
N VAL A 35 12.61 8.11 -15.90
CA VAL A 35 13.40 7.29 -14.97
C VAL A 35 13.07 5.81 -15.17
N GLU A 36 13.96 4.92 -14.77
CA GLU A 36 13.69 3.47 -14.74
C GLU A 36 13.64 2.95 -13.31
N THR A 37 12.79 1.95 -13.09
CA THR A 37 12.72 1.17 -11.86
C THR A 37 12.64 -0.30 -12.18
N ASN A 38 13.10 -1.16 -11.28
CA ASN A 38 12.99 -2.61 -11.39
C ASN A 38 11.72 -3.17 -10.68
N ARG A 39 10.80 -2.31 -10.29
CA ARG A 39 9.55 -2.73 -9.63
C ARG A 39 8.55 -3.23 -10.67
N ARG A 40 7.64 -4.12 -10.23
CA ARG A 40 6.56 -4.63 -11.07
C ARG A 40 5.65 -3.48 -11.54
N GLN A 41 5.12 -3.62 -12.74
CA GLN A 41 4.31 -2.59 -13.39
C GLN A 41 3.06 -2.25 -12.57
N ALA A 42 2.40 -3.26 -11.99
CA ALA A 42 1.28 -3.08 -11.08
C ALA A 42 1.61 -2.17 -9.89
N ILE A 43 2.77 -2.38 -9.26
CA ILE A 43 3.23 -1.57 -8.12
C ILE A 43 3.40 -0.11 -8.52
N VAL A 44 4.03 0.13 -9.66
CA VAL A 44 4.27 1.49 -10.17
C VAL A 44 2.95 2.16 -10.54
N PHE A 45 2.10 1.44 -11.27
CA PHE A 45 0.81 1.95 -11.73
C PHE A 45 -0.11 2.30 -10.56
N ASP A 46 -0.34 1.37 -9.62
CA ASP A 46 -1.25 1.61 -8.50
C ASP A 46 -0.77 2.75 -7.59
N THR A 47 0.56 2.87 -7.40
CA THR A 47 1.14 3.99 -6.65
C THR A 47 0.83 5.34 -7.30
N LEU A 48 0.89 5.42 -8.64
CA LEU A 48 0.65 6.65 -9.39
C LEU A 48 -0.84 6.89 -9.66
N ASN A 49 -1.65 5.83 -9.77
CA ASN A 49 -3.09 5.91 -10.03
C ASN A 49 -3.92 6.30 -8.78
N SER A 50 -3.24 6.78 -7.72
CA SER A 50 -3.81 7.24 -6.47
C SER A 50 -2.98 8.39 -5.89
N PHE A 51 -3.61 9.27 -5.11
CA PHE A 51 -2.90 10.35 -4.40
C PHE A 51 -2.49 9.98 -2.97
N LYS A 52 -2.79 8.77 -2.48
CA LYS A 52 -2.46 8.34 -1.11
C LYS A 52 -0.96 8.44 -0.77
N ARG A 53 -0.10 8.16 -1.78
CA ARG A 53 1.36 8.23 -1.65
C ARG A 53 1.97 9.51 -2.24
N PHE A 54 1.13 10.46 -2.70
CA PHE A 54 1.59 11.71 -3.34
C PHE A 54 2.61 12.47 -2.48
N LYS A 55 2.35 12.59 -1.19
CA LYS A 55 3.22 13.28 -0.23
C LYS A 55 4.64 12.69 -0.12
N ASP A 56 4.80 11.41 -0.46
CA ASP A 56 6.05 10.68 -0.25
C ASP A 56 7.06 10.89 -1.40
N TRP A 57 6.56 11.29 -2.58
CA TRP A 57 7.41 11.41 -3.76
C TRP A 57 7.25 12.73 -4.55
N ASN A 58 6.17 13.47 -4.40
CA ASN A 58 5.97 14.68 -5.20
C ASN A 58 6.82 15.86 -4.71
N ALA A 59 7.35 16.63 -5.65
CA ALA A 59 8.21 17.78 -5.35
C ALA A 59 7.49 18.87 -4.52
N LEU A 60 6.17 19.03 -4.66
CA LEU A 60 5.35 19.98 -3.90
C LEU A 60 5.56 19.81 -2.40
N THR A 61 5.39 18.59 -1.89
CA THR A 61 5.52 18.29 -0.46
C THR A 61 6.96 18.29 0.03
N MET A 62 7.94 18.11 -0.87
CA MET A 62 9.34 18.30 -0.54
C MET A 62 9.72 19.79 -0.40
N ARG A 63 9.08 20.67 -1.18
CA ARG A 63 9.27 22.12 -1.09
C ARG A 63 8.54 22.73 0.10
N ASP A 64 7.36 22.22 0.41
CA ASP A 64 6.58 22.61 1.59
C ASP A 64 5.99 21.36 2.29
N PRO A 65 6.69 20.79 3.27
CA PRO A 65 6.18 19.67 4.06
C PRO A 65 4.94 20.02 4.90
N ALA A 66 4.66 21.31 5.13
CA ALA A 66 3.51 21.78 5.89
C ALA A 66 2.29 22.06 5.00
N ALA A 67 2.40 21.89 3.67
CA ALA A 67 1.27 22.06 2.76
C ALA A 67 0.10 21.15 3.16
N LYS A 68 -1.09 21.74 3.23
CA LYS A 68 -2.32 21.00 3.51
C LYS A 68 -2.72 20.25 2.24
N LEU A 69 -3.06 18.97 2.39
CA LEU A 69 -3.49 18.10 1.30
C LEU A 69 -4.87 17.54 1.65
N GLU A 70 -5.82 17.70 0.76
CA GLU A 70 -7.18 17.17 0.89
C GLU A 70 -7.47 16.24 -0.29
N LEU A 71 -7.82 14.99 0.02
CA LEU A 71 -8.19 14.00 -0.98
C LEU A 71 -9.70 13.97 -1.14
N SER A 72 -10.18 13.89 -2.37
CA SER A 72 -11.59 13.79 -2.70
C SER A 72 -11.83 12.91 -3.92
N GLY A 73 -13.10 12.54 -4.17
CA GLY A 73 -13.47 11.60 -5.22
C GLY A 73 -13.15 10.15 -4.85
N PRO A 74 -13.00 9.25 -5.84
CA PRO A 74 -12.61 7.86 -5.62
C PRO A 74 -11.17 7.76 -5.09
N GLU A 75 -10.84 6.67 -4.40
CA GLU A 75 -9.50 6.46 -3.85
C GLU A 75 -8.41 6.34 -4.92
N SER A 76 -8.76 5.90 -6.12
CA SER A 76 -7.86 5.73 -7.25
C SER A 76 -8.59 5.82 -8.59
N GLY A 77 -7.86 6.06 -9.68
CA GLY A 77 -8.39 6.12 -11.03
C GLY A 77 -9.07 7.45 -11.34
N VAL A 78 -9.83 7.46 -12.44
CA VAL A 78 -10.47 8.66 -12.97
C VAL A 78 -11.41 9.30 -11.94
N GLY A 79 -11.27 10.61 -11.74
CA GLY A 79 -12.01 11.40 -10.76
C GLY A 79 -11.37 11.48 -9.38
N ALA A 80 -10.32 10.69 -9.10
CA ALA A 80 -9.51 10.90 -7.90
C ALA A 80 -8.89 12.30 -7.95
N ARG A 81 -8.98 13.03 -6.84
CA ARG A 81 -8.55 14.43 -6.76
C ARG A 81 -7.79 14.71 -5.48
N LEU A 82 -6.77 15.53 -5.60
CA LEU A 82 -6.01 16.11 -4.50
C LEU A 82 -6.05 17.62 -4.64
N ASP A 83 -6.58 18.30 -3.64
CA ASP A 83 -6.44 19.74 -3.47
C ASP A 83 -5.32 20.04 -2.48
N TYR A 84 -4.55 21.09 -2.74
CA TYR A 84 -3.46 21.50 -1.86
C TYR A 84 -3.47 22.99 -1.58
N ALA A 85 -3.04 23.34 -0.36
CA ALA A 85 -2.82 24.74 0.04
C ALA A 85 -1.48 24.87 0.76
N SER A 86 -0.63 25.78 0.28
CA SER A 86 0.70 26.09 0.81
C SER A 86 0.81 27.57 1.14
N GLU A 87 1.41 27.88 2.28
CA GLU A 87 1.74 29.26 2.66
C GLU A 87 2.96 29.80 1.88
N ALA A 88 3.73 28.93 1.23
CA ALA A 88 4.84 29.31 0.38
C ALA A 88 4.30 29.96 -0.91
N ARG A 89 4.60 31.25 -1.09
CA ARG A 89 4.10 32.07 -2.23
C ARG A 89 4.31 31.46 -3.61
N ALA A 90 5.37 30.67 -3.76
CA ALA A 90 5.70 30.01 -5.02
C ALA A 90 4.81 28.81 -5.34
N LEU A 91 4.15 28.24 -4.34
CA LEU A 91 3.29 27.06 -4.51
C LEU A 91 1.81 27.44 -4.47
N GLY A 92 1.40 28.28 -3.51
CA GLY A 92 0.02 28.75 -3.35
C GLY A 92 -0.99 27.60 -3.20
N GLU A 93 -2.14 27.75 -3.84
CA GLU A 93 -3.21 26.76 -3.85
C GLU A 93 -3.38 26.16 -5.25
N GLY A 94 -3.80 24.90 -5.29
CA GLY A 94 -4.05 24.23 -6.56
C GLY A 94 -4.61 22.83 -6.40
N SER A 95 -4.71 22.11 -7.53
CA SER A 95 -5.24 20.76 -7.52
C SER A 95 -4.59 19.85 -8.57
N TRP A 96 -4.67 18.56 -8.29
CA TRP A 96 -4.37 17.47 -9.21
C TRP A 96 -5.61 16.57 -9.31
N GLU A 97 -6.02 16.22 -10.53
CA GLU A 97 -7.14 15.32 -10.76
C GLU A 97 -6.76 14.30 -11.84
N ILE A 98 -7.03 13.03 -11.60
CA ILE A 98 -6.87 11.98 -12.61
C ILE A 98 -8.03 12.09 -13.59
N VAL A 99 -7.75 12.42 -14.83
CA VAL A 99 -8.75 12.58 -15.90
C VAL A 99 -8.78 11.41 -16.88
N GLU A 100 -7.67 10.67 -17.00
CA GLU A 100 -7.57 9.47 -17.82
C GLU A 100 -6.71 8.44 -17.07
N SER A 101 -7.10 7.16 -17.13
CA SER A 101 -6.37 6.06 -16.52
C SER A 101 -6.55 4.81 -17.39
N GLU A 102 -5.46 4.38 -18.02
CA GLU A 102 -5.38 3.13 -18.76
C GLU A 102 -4.57 2.13 -17.93
N PRO A 103 -5.15 1.00 -17.53
CA PRO A 103 -4.49 0.05 -16.63
C PRO A 103 -3.06 -0.30 -17.08
N ASP A 104 -2.14 -0.23 -16.14
CA ASP A 104 -0.73 -0.55 -16.29
C ASP A 104 0.06 0.23 -17.35
N SER A 105 -0.57 1.17 -18.07
CA SER A 105 0.08 1.83 -19.20
C SER A 105 0.17 3.34 -19.08
N ARG A 106 -0.94 4.02 -18.77
CA ARG A 106 -1.02 5.47 -18.88
C ARG A 106 -1.93 6.10 -17.85
N ILE A 107 -1.52 7.25 -17.30
CA ILE A 107 -2.31 8.09 -16.40
C ILE A 107 -2.16 9.52 -16.84
N VAL A 108 -3.27 10.28 -16.91
CA VAL A 108 -3.27 11.70 -17.19
C VAL A 108 -3.87 12.46 -16.03
N TYR A 109 -3.12 13.41 -15.52
CA TYR A 109 -3.57 14.35 -14.50
C TYR A 109 -3.86 15.70 -15.13
N ARG A 110 -4.95 16.35 -14.74
CA ARG A 110 -5.19 17.77 -14.90
C ARG A 110 -4.63 18.48 -13.68
N LEU A 111 -3.92 19.59 -13.91
CA LEU A 111 -3.31 20.40 -12.87
C LEU A 111 -3.88 21.80 -12.86
N GLU A 112 -4.18 22.31 -11.68
CA GLU A 112 -4.51 23.70 -11.43
C GLU A 112 -3.50 24.23 -10.41
N ASN A 113 -2.86 25.34 -10.71
CA ASN A 113 -1.90 26.00 -9.83
C ASN A 113 -1.74 27.47 -10.25
N PRO A 114 -1.14 28.34 -9.39
CA PRO A 114 -1.00 29.76 -9.67
C PRO A 114 -0.07 30.12 -10.85
N ASP A 115 0.69 29.16 -11.35
CA ASP A 115 1.61 29.40 -12.46
C ASP A 115 0.87 29.89 -13.71
N ARG A 116 1.54 30.69 -14.53
CA ARG A 116 0.97 31.17 -15.78
C ARG A 116 0.76 30.03 -16.75
N GLY A 117 -0.29 30.17 -17.55
CA GLY A 117 -0.69 29.18 -18.55
C GLY A 117 -1.95 28.42 -18.17
N GLU A 118 -2.56 27.81 -19.14
CA GLU A 118 -3.84 27.11 -19.09
C GLU A 118 -3.65 25.66 -19.56
N ASN A 119 -4.69 24.83 -19.42
CA ASN A 119 -4.73 23.43 -19.89
C ASN A 119 -3.53 22.60 -19.40
N LYS A 120 -3.09 22.83 -18.16
CA LYS A 120 -1.96 22.13 -17.60
C LYS A 120 -2.28 20.66 -17.38
N ARG A 121 -1.45 19.80 -17.98
CA ARG A 121 -1.60 18.35 -17.90
C ARG A 121 -0.26 17.69 -17.57
N MET A 122 -0.31 16.63 -16.79
CA MET A 122 0.81 15.73 -16.57
C MET A 122 0.39 14.34 -17.05
N GLU A 123 1.05 13.85 -18.09
CA GLU A 123 0.87 12.49 -18.58
C GLU A 123 2.00 11.61 -18.07
N VAL A 124 1.67 10.45 -17.54
CA VAL A 124 2.61 9.42 -17.12
C VAL A 124 2.41 8.20 -17.97
N ASN A 125 3.46 7.76 -18.65
CA ASN A 125 3.48 6.54 -19.44
C ASN A 125 4.43 5.53 -18.81
N LEU A 126 3.99 4.28 -18.70
CA LEU A 126 4.73 3.15 -18.18
C LEU A 126 5.06 2.19 -19.32
N LYS A 127 6.33 1.91 -19.53
CA LYS A 127 6.79 1.00 -20.57
C LYS A 127 7.77 -0.03 -20.03
N PRO A 128 7.50 -1.33 -20.19
CA PRO A 128 8.46 -2.37 -19.88
C PRO A 128 9.75 -2.19 -20.71
N THR A 129 10.90 -2.27 -20.05
CA THR A 129 12.24 -2.15 -20.65
C THR A 129 13.18 -3.22 -20.13
N GLY A 130 14.40 -3.25 -20.65
CA GLY A 130 15.42 -4.23 -20.28
C GLY A 130 15.12 -5.63 -20.82
N ARG A 131 16.01 -6.57 -20.49
CA ARG A 131 15.88 -7.95 -20.97
C ARG A 131 14.66 -8.64 -20.30
N GLY A 132 13.68 -9.02 -21.12
CA GLY A 132 12.44 -9.67 -20.65
C GLY A 132 11.51 -8.76 -19.87
N GLY A 133 11.56 -7.43 -20.09
CA GLY A 133 10.65 -6.49 -19.43
C GLY A 133 10.87 -6.33 -17.92
N ARG A 134 12.10 -6.56 -17.44
CA ARG A 134 12.41 -6.54 -16.00
C ARG A 134 12.33 -5.16 -15.36
N ASN A 135 12.53 -4.12 -16.17
CA ASN A 135 12.46 -2.73 -15.72
C ASN A 135 11.21 -2.08 -16.27
N ILE A 136 10.74 -1.06 -15.58
CA ILE A 136 9.67 -0.18 -16.04
C ILE A 136 10.27 1.20 -16.21
N GLN A 137 10.19 1.74 -17.44
CA GLN A 137 10.46 3.14 -17.72
C GLN A 137 9.21 3.94 -17.40
N ILE A 138 9.36 4.92 -16.52
CA ILE A 138 8.34 5.90 -16.16
C ILE A 138 8.69 7.18 -16.91
N THR A 139 7.83 7.58 -17.83
CA THR A 139 7.97 8.83 -18.58
C THR A 139 6.90 9.80 -18.13
N GLN A 140 7.29 10.93 -17.56
CA GLN A 140 6.39 12.05 -17.25
C GLN A 140 6.51 13.10 -18.36
N ARG A 141 5.36 13.55 -18.87
CA ARG A 141 5.24 14.63 -19.82
C ARG A 141 4.30 15.68 -19.27
N TYR A 142 4.80 16.89 -19.13
CA TYR A 142 4.02 18.07 -18.73
C TYR A 142 3.75 18.94 -19.95
N ASP A 143 2.49 19.31 -20.16
CA ASP A 143 2.04 20.22 -21.20
C ASP A 143 1.34 21.43 -20.58
N VAL A 144 1.58 22.63 -21.14
CA VAL A 144 0.96 23.90 -20.74
C VAL A 144 0.77 24.81 -21.94
N ASP A 145 -0.38 25.48 -22.00
CA ASP A 145 -0.74 26.44 -23.04
C ASP A 145 -0.67 27.86 -22.48
N TYR A 146 -0.11 28.76 -23.28
CA TYR A 146 -0.06 30.20 -23.00
C TYR A 146 -0.97 31.00 -23.93
N GLY A 147 -1.43 30.44 -25.05
CA GLY A 147 -2.29 31.10 -26.04
C GLY A 147 -1.79 32.48 -26.40
N TRP A 148 -2.63 33.51 -26.21
CA TRP A 148 -2.31 34.92 -26.42
C TRP A 148 -1.76 35.63 -25.19
N ASN A 149 -1.52 34.93 -24.07
CA ASN A 149 -0.88 35.52 -22.89
C ASN A 149 0.61 35.77 -23.16
N LEU A 150 0.96 36.96 -23.64
CA LEU A 150 2.33 37.32 -24.00
C LEU A 150 3.30 37.19 -22.81
N LEU A 151 2.89 37.60 -21.60
CA LEU A 151 3.69 37.43 -20.40
C LEU A 151 3.86 35.95 -20.04
N GLY A 152 2.85 35.11 -20.28
CA GLY A 152 2.90 33.66 -20.12
C GLY A 152 3.93 33.04 -21.07
N ARG A 153 4.03 33.49 -22.32
CA ARG A 153 5.03 32.99 -23.28
C ARG A 153 6.48 33.25 -22.82
N TYR A 154 6.74 34.40 -22.18
CA TYR A 154 8.03 34.66 -21.54
C TYR A 154 8.27 33.75 -20.32
N ALA A 155 7.25 33.55 -19.47
CA ALA A 155 7.34 32.62 -18.35
C ALA A 155 7.66 31.19 -18.84
N GLY A 156 7.14 30.83 -20.03
CA GLY A 156 7.42 29.55 -20.70
C GLY A 156 8.90 29.28 -20.98
N LEU A 157 9.76 30.31 -21.06
CA LEU A 157 11.21 30.12 -21.20
C LEU A 157 11.84 29.45 -19.95
N TYR A 158 11.25 29.66 -18.79
CA TYR A 158 11.77 29.21 -17.52
C TYR A 158 11.08 27.93 -16.98
N VAL A 159 10.01 27.47 -17.64
CA VAL A 159 9.23 26.29 -17.22
C VAL A 159 10.12 25.05 -17.07
N ARG A 160 11.11 24.87 -17.93
CA ARG A 160 12.04 23.74 -17.80
C ARG A 160 12.88 23.78 -16.53
N GLY A 161 13.30 24.97 -16.11
CA GLY A 161 14.09 25.16 -14.87
C GLY A 161 13.26 25.01 -13.58
N HIS A 162 11.94 25.10 -13.65
CA HIS A 162 11.08 24.95 -12.50
C HIS A 162 10.36 23.60 -12.53
N VAL A 163 9.45 23.40 -13.47
CA VAL A 163 8.65 22.16 -13.57
C VAL A 163 9.53 20.96 -13.94
N GLY A 164 10.49 21.11 -14.85
CA GLY A 164 11.38 20.00 -15.21
C GLY A 164 12.26 19.53 -14.05
N GLU A 165 12.79 20.44 -13.24
CA GLU A 165 13.57 20.05 -12.05
C GLU A 165 12.67 19.41 -10.98
N ASP A 166 11.42 19.86 -10.82
CA ASP A 166 10.45 19.22 -9.92
C ASP A 166 10.08 17.82 -10.39
N MET A 167 9.90 17.61 -11.69
CA MET A 167 9.64 16.30 -12.25
C MET A 167 10.81 15.34 -11.99
N LYS A 168 12.06 15.78 -12.20
CA LYS A 168 13.25 14.96 -11.89
C LYS A 168 13.34 14.60 -10.41
N LEU A 169 13.13 15.58 -9.54
CA LEU A 169 13.17 15.38 -8.10
C LEU A 169 12.08 14.39 -7.67
N GLY A 170 10.85 14.57 -8.15
CA GLY A 170 9.73 13.71 -7.88
C GLY A 170 9.96 12.26 -8.37
N LEU A 171 10.43 12.10 -9.60
CA LEU A 171 10.76 10.78 -10.17
C LEU A 171 11.88 10.08 -9.39
N GLY A 172 12.93 10.81 -8.97
CA GLY A 172 14.00 10.26 -8.14
C GLY A 172 13.49 9.78 -6.77
N LYS A 173 12.60 10.55 -6.14
CA LYS A 173 11.98 10.15 -4.88
C LYS A 173 11.02 8.97 -5.05
N LEU A 174 10.22 8.97 -6.12
CA LEU A 174 9.32 7.88 -6.45
C LEU A 174 10.09 6.56 -6.56
N THR A 175 11.18 6.52 -7.32
CA THR A 175 12.00 5.30 -7.46
C THR A 175 12.62 4.86 -6.14
N SER A 176 13.09 5.81 -5.32
CA SER A 176 13.63 5.52 -3.98
C SER A 176 12.56 4.94 -3.05
N MET A 177 11.36 5.51 -3.05
CA MET A 177 10.22 5.02 -2.29
C MET A 177 9.80 3.62 -2.75
N LEU A 178 9.67 3.42 -4.06
CA LEU A 178 9.31 2.14 -4.66
C LEU A 178 10.33 1.05 -4.35
N ALA A 179 11.62 1.38 -4.18
CA ALA A 179 12.67 0.43 -3.80
C ALA A 179 12.40 -0.23 -2.44
N GLY A 180 11.64 0.39 -1.55
CA GLY A 180 11.22 -0.17 -0.26
C GLY A 180 10.02 -1.12 -0.35
N VAL A 181 9.28 -1.14 -1.46
CA VAL A 181 8.12 -2.02 -1.66
C VAL A 181 8.59 -3.41 -2.11
N PRO A 182 8.09 -4.52 -1.54
CA PRO A 182 8.39 -5.85 -2.03
C PRO A 182 8.09 -6.00 -3.53
N ASN A 183 9.02 -6.59 -4.30
CA ASN A 183 8.88 -6.69 -5.74
C ASN A 183 8.06 -7.93 -6.17
N VAL A 184 6.85 -8.04 -5.66
CA VAL A 184 5.90 -9.11 -5.96
C VAL A 184 4.65 -8.50 -6.60
N ASP A 185 4.22 -9.08 -7.71
CA ASP A 185 2.99 -8.65 -8.38
C ASP A 185 1.79 -9.34 -7.72
N TYR A 186 1.00 -8.58 -6.98
CA TYR A 186 -0.19 -9.06 -6.29
C TYR A 186 -1.43 -9.18 -7.20
N ARG A 187 -1.30 -8.83 -8.49
CA ARG A 187 -2.34 -9.00 -9.53
C ARG A 187 -2.00 -10.09 -10.54
N ALA A 188 -0.78 -10.66 -10.47
CA ALA A 188 -0.35 -11.67 -11.43
C ALA A 188 -0.93 -13.05 -11.12
N ASP A 189 -1.14 -13.85 -12.17
CA ASP A 189 -1.65 -15.23 -12.08
C ASP A 189 -0.78 -16.18 -11.24
N GLY A 190 0.47 -15.77 -10.91
CA GLY A 190 1.41 -16.58 -10.14
C GLY A 190 1.22 -16.54 -8.62
N VAL A 191 0.45 -15.58 -8.09
CA VAL A 191 0.08 -15.50 -6.67
C VAL A 191 -1.41 -15.16 -6.62
N PRO A 192 -2.29 -16.17 -6.70
CA PRO A 192 -3.73 -15.94 -6.75
C PRO A 192 -4.24 -15.46 -5.40
N LEU A 193 -4.13 -14.15 -5.17
CA LEU A 193 -4.69 -13.47 -4.01
C LEU A 193 -6.10 -13.00 -4.33
N THR A 194 -7.00 -13.28 -3.41
CA THR A 194 -8.37 -12.76 -3.44
C THR A 194 -8.66 -11.95 -2.19
N ASN A 195 -9.71 -11.14 -2.22
CA ASN A 195 -10.20 -10.38 -1.06
C ASN A 195 -9.14 -9.46 -0.41
N LEU A 196 -8.25 -8.86 -1.22
CA LEU A 196 -7.32 -7.85 -0.73
C LEU A 196 -8.11 -6.66 -0.16
N ALA A 197 -7.94 -6.39 1.13
CA ALA A 197 -8.67 -5.35 1.84
C ALA A 197 -7.92 -4.86 3.09
N VAL A 198 -8.35 -3.72 3.63
CA VAL A 198 -8.02 -3.30 4.99
C VAL A 198 -9.21 -3.62 5.89
N VAL A 199 -8.94 -4.30 6.98
CA VAL A 199 -9.96 -4.71 7.96
C VAL A 199 -9.61 -4.20 9.35
N ASP A 200 -10.64 -3.98 10.17
CA ASP A 200 -10.47 -3.69 11.59
C ASP A 200 -10.18 -4.99 12.34
N VAL A 201 -9.15 -4.99 13.16
CA VAL A 201 -8.77 -6.11 14.03
C VAL A 201 -9.04 -5.68 15.47
N PRO A 202 -9.91 -6.40 16.21
CA PRO A 202 -10.21 -6.07 17.60
C PRO A 202 -9.01 -6.31 18.52
N ALA A 203 -9.08 -5.79 19.73
CA ALA A 203 -8.18 -6.19 20.80
C ALA A 203 -8.47 -7.63 21.21
N GLU A 204 -7.45 -8.46 21.34
CA GLU A 204 -7.60 -9.89 21.55
C GLU A 204 -6.70 -10.40 22.67
N ASN A 205 -7.19 -11.41 23.38
CA ASN A 205 -6.39 -12.19 24.33
C ASN A 205 -5.80 -13.39 23.59
N LEU A 206 -4.50 -13.55 23.64
CA LEU A 206 -3.76 -14.56 22.89
C LEU A 206 -2.95 -15.46 23.81
N LEU A 207 -2.97 -16.75 23.54
CA LEU A 207 -1.96 -17.69 24.04
C LEU A 207 -0.96 -17.93 22.92
N VAL A 208 0.31 -17.77 23.22
CA VAL A 208 1.42 -17.81 22.26
C VAL A 208 2.43 -18.85 22.69
N VAL A 209 2.88 -19.69 21.75
CA VAL A 209 4.00 -20.60 21.94
C VAL A 209 5.01 -20.38 20.83
N SER A 210 6.23 -19.99 21.21
CA SER A 210 7.31 -19.89 20.23
C SER A 210 7.83 -21.27 19.86
N ALA A 211 7.81 -21.60 18.58
CA ALA A 211 8.37 -22.83 18.05
C ALA A 211 9.91 -22.78 17.95
N GLY A 212 10.49 -21.58 18.06
CA GLY A 212 11.91 -21.39 17.80
C GLY A 212 12.28 -21.68 16.35
N ALA A 213 13.54 -22.00 16.10
CA ALA A 213 14.04 -22.33 14.77
C ALA A 213 13.76 -23.81 14.45
N VAL A 214 12.82 -24.05 13.54
CA VAL A 214 12.45 -25.39 13.05
C VAL A 214 13.06 -25.59 11.66
N GLU A 215 13.71 -26.72 11.42
CA GLU A 215 14.23 -27.09 10.09
C GLU A 215 13.11 -26.99 9.02
N ARG A 216 13.43 -26.46 7.85
CA ARG A 216 12.48 -26.34 6.72
C ARG A 216 12.15 -27.70 6.08
N ASN A 217 11.50 -28.53 6.88
CA ASN A 217 10.96 -29.82 6.50
C ASN A 217 9.48 -29.85 6.87
N ASN A 218 8.61 -30.17 5.92
CA ASN A 218 7.16 -30.13 6.11
C ASN A 218 6.69 -30.96 7.31
N GLU A 219 7.24 -32.16 7.51
CA GLU A 219 6.86 -33.03 8.64
C GLU A 219 7.30 -32.43 9.97
N LYS A 220 8.51 -31.86 10.04
CA LYS A 220 9.03 -31.24 11.28
C LYS A 220 8.23 -29.97 11.61
N ILE A 221 7.93 -29.14 10.61
CA ILE A 221 7.11 -27.94 10.79
C ILE A 221 5.71 -28.34 11.27
N LYS A 222 5.06 -29.28 10.59
CA LYS A 222 3.73 -29.80 10.95
C LYS A 222 3.70 -30.38 12.36
N GLN A 223 4.67 -31.19 12.71
CA GLN A 223 4.79 -31.77 14.06
C GLN A 223 4.97 -30.68 15.11
N SER A 224 5.83 -29.70 14.86
CA SER A 224 6.04 -28.56 15.76
C SER A 224 4.76 -27.75 15.94
N MET A 225 4.02 -27.45 14.87
CA MET A 225 2.73 -26.74 14.97
C MET A 225 1.73 -27.52 15.83
N LYS A 226 1.59 -28.82 15.61
CA LYS A 226 0.67 -29.68 16.38
C LYS A 226 1.06 -29.76 17.85
N SER A 227 2.33 -30.00 18.14
CA SER A 227 2.86 -30.10 19.51
C SER A 227 2.64 -28.78 20.28
N ASN A 228 2.90 -27.65 19.67
CA ASN A 228 2.69 -26.33 20.28
C ASN A 228 1.20 -26.01 20.47
N SER A 229 0.33 -26.44 19.56
CA SER A 229 -1.12 -26.33 19.73
C SER A 229 -1.64 -27.13 20.90
N GLU A 230 -1.05 -28.32 21.21
CA GLU A 230 -1.42 -29.10 22.38
C GLU A 230 -1.05 -28.40 23.69
N TRP A 231 0.09 -27.71 23.76
CA TRP A 231 0.44 -26.90 24.93
C TRP A 231 -0.57 -25.77 25.15
N ILE A 232 -0.97 -25.10 24.10
CA ILE A 232 -2.02 -24.06 24.15
C ILE A 232 -3.32 -24.66 24.67
N LYS A 233 -3.77 -25.80 24.13
CA LYS A 233 -5.00 -26.47 24.54
C LYS A 233 -4.97 -26.84 26.03
N ARG A 234 -3.89 -27.43 26.54
CA ARG A 234 -3.71 -27.76 27.98
C ARG A 234 -3.81 -26.49 28.82
N THR A 235 -3.22 -25.38 28.38
CA THR A 235 -3.29 -24.10 29.11
C THR A 235 -4.70 -23.54 29.10
N MET A 236 -5.43 -23.65 27.99
CA MET A 236 -6.84 -23.27 27.91
C MET A 236 -7.70 -24.08 28.88
N ASP A 237 -7.53 -25.40 28.89
CA ASP A 237 -8.30 -26.32 29.76
C ASP A 237 -8.05 -25.98 31.22
N ALA A 238 -6.78 -25.76 31.62
CA ALA A 238 -6.39 -25.41 32.97
C ALA A 238 -6.97 -24.08 33.49
N ASN A 239 -7.32 -23.16 32.57
CA ASN A 239 -7.84 -21.82 32.88
C ASN A 239 -9.33 -21.64 32.53
N GLY A 240 -10.03 -22.68 32.09
CA GLY A 240 -11.44 -22.59 31.68
C GLY A 240 -11.64 -21.65 30.49
N LEU A 241 -10.67 -21.60 29.59
CA LEU A 241 -10.72 -20.79 28.37
C LEU A 241 -11.21 -21.61 27.19
N VAL A 242 -11.79 -20.92 26.21
CA VAL A 242 -12.18 -21.49 24.93
C VAL A 242 -11.59 -20.65 23.78
N ALA A 243 -11.45 -21.25 22.61
CA ALA A 243 -11.00 -20.52 21.41
C ALA A 243 -11.97 -19.38 21.08
N ALA A 244 -11.43 -18.19 20.82
CA ALA A 244 -12.17 -17.02 20.37
C ALA A 244 -12.07 -16.82 18.85
N GLY A 245 -11.30 -17.62 18.16
CA GLY A 245 -11.09 -17.61 16.72
C GLY A 245 -10.17 -18.74 16.28
N PRO A 246 -9.84 -18.84 15.00
CA PRO A 246 -8.98 -19.90 14.49
C PRO A 246 -7.53 -19.74 14.96
N LEU A 247 -6.80 -20.85 14.90
CA LEU A 247 -5.36 -20.88 15.15
C LEU A 247 -4.62 -20.02 14.15
N ARG A 248 -3.57 -19.33 14.62
CA ARG A 248 -2.73 -18.44 13.80
C ARG A 248 -1.27 -18.84 13.89
N ILE A 249 -0.56 -18.67 12.82
CA ILE A 249 0.89 -18.76 12.79
C ILE A 249 1.45 -17.36 12.56
N VAL A 250 2.33 -16.92 13.43
CA VAL A 250 3.06 -15.65 13.29
C VAL A 250 4.46 -15.97 12.79
N SER A 251 4.76 -15.55 11.57
CA SER A 251 6.09 -15.78 11.00
C SER A 251 7.09 -14.77 11.55
N THR A 252 8.14 -15.26 12.17
CA THR A 252 9.20 -14.44 12.76
C THR A 252 10.39 -14.32 11.81
N GLU A 253 10.86 -15.44 11.27
CA GLU A 253 11.96 -15.48 10.32
C GLU A 253 11.81 -16.69 9.41
N LEU A 254 12.03 -16.46 8.10
CA LEU A 254 12.05 -17.52 7.11
C LEU A 254 13.47 -17.60 6.51
N GLY A 255 14.35 -18.33 7.21
CA GLY A 255 15.70 -18.63 6.75
C GLY A 255 15.73 -19.71 5.67
N ARG A 256 16.88 -19.92 5.06
CA ARG A 256 17.04 -20.97 4.03
C ARG A 256 16.89 -22.38 4.59
N GLU A 257 17.41 -22.62 5.78
CA GLU A 257 17.45 -23.93 6.44
C GLU A 257 16.39 -24.07 7.53
N ASN A 258 16.03 -22.96 8.17
CA ASN A 258 15.11 -22.93 9.30
C ASN A 258 13.95 -21.96 9.04
N TYR A 259 12.84 -22.29 9.67
CA TYR A 259 11.66 -21.44 9.77
C TYR A 259 11.38 -21.17 11.24
N THR A 260 11.36 -19.90 11.63
CA THR A 260 11.04 -19.47 13.01
C THR A 260 9.64 -18.89 13.02
N PHE A 261 8.79 -19.41 13.88
CA PHE A 261 7.39 -19.00 13.99
C PHE A 261 6.84 -19.18 15.40
N ASP A 262 5.74 -18.48 15.67
CA ASP A 262 4.96 -18.64 16.87
C ASP A 262 3.59 -19.23 16.50
N VAL A 263 3.11 -20.15 17.34
CA VAL A 263 1.75 -20.70 17.26
C VAL A 263 0.88 -19.89 18.22
N VAL A 264 -0.21 -19.35 17.73
CA VAL A 264 -1.02 -18.37 18.46
C VAL A 264 -2.49 -18.75 18.41
N GLN A 265 -3.15 -18.75 19.57
CA GLN A 265 -4.57 -19.00 19.69
C GLN A 265 -5.27 -17.82 20.37
N PRO A 266 -6.21 -17.15 19.69
CA PRO A 266 -7.12 -16.23 20.35
C PRO A 266 -8.03 -16.96 21.32
N VAL A 267 -8.16 -16.43 22.56
CA VAL A 267 -8.91 -17.07 23.61
C VAL A 267 -9.88 -16.13 24.30
N ARG A 268 -10.96 -16.71 24.86
CA ARG A 268 -11.93 -16.03 25.72
C ARG A 268 -12.35 -16.91 26.89
N ARG A 269 -13.00 -16.34 27.88
CA ARG A 269 -13.58 -17.12 28.97
C ARG A 269 -14.74 -17.98 28.46
N LYS A 270 -14.87 -19.17 28.98
CA LYS A 270 -16.05 -20.01 28.76
C LYS A 270 -17.25 -19.33 29.42
N ALA A 271 -18.29 -19.01 28.65
CA ALA A 271 -19.50 -18.40 29.21
C ALA A 271 -20.14 -19.34 30.26
N ALA A 272 -20.46 -18.81 31.45
CA ALA A 272 -21.17 -19.55 32.46
C ALA A 272 -22.57 -19.88 31.95
N GLY A 273 -22.83 -21.13 31.58
CA GLY A 273 -24.14 -21.61 31.12
C GLY A 273 -24.19 -22.18 29.69
N ALA A 274 -23.14 -22.06 28.90
CA ALA A 274 -23.08 -22.72 27.59
C ALA A 274 -22.57 -24.18 27.78
N ALA A 275 -23.50 -25.07 28.11
CA ALA A 275 -23.29 -26.50 27.95
C ALA A 275 -23.42 -26.86 26.48
N ALA A 276 -22.37 -27.48 25.92
CA ALA A 276 -22.40 -28.33 24.74
C ALA A 276 -22.96 -27.74 23.42
N ASP A 277 -22.28 -26.71 22.86
CA ASP A 277 -22.35 -26.46 21.41
C ASP A 277 -20.97 -26.20 20.77
N ALA A 278 -19.91 -26.69 21.41
CA ALA A 278 -18.54 -26.50 20.93
C ALA A 278 -17.90 -27.81 20.40
N GLU A 279 -18.68 -28.77 19.95
CA GLU A 279 -18.22 -29.98 19.25
C GLU A 279 -18.39 -29.95 17.74
N ALA A 280 -18.70 -28.80 17.14
CA ALA A 280 -18.92 -28.66 15.71
C ALA A 280 -17.78 -27.93 14.98
N ALA A 281 -16.52 -28.29 15.27
CA ALA A 281 -15.38 -27.91 14.43
C ALA A 281 -14.35 -29.04 14.29
N THR A 282 -14.78 -30.28 14.48
CA THR A 282 -14.07 -31.46 13.99
C THR A 282 -14.84 -32.00 12.80
N ALA A 283 -14.15 -32.07 11.67
CA ALA A 283 -14.58 -32.59 10.40
C ALA A 283 -15.56 -33.76 10.53
N GLU A 284 -16.77 -33.61 10.01
CA GLU A 284 -17.49 -34.70 9.37
C GLU A 284 -17.47 -34.49 7.86
N GLU A 285 -17.03 -35.51 7.18
CA GLU A 285 -17.11 -35.67 5.74
C GLU A 285 -18.59 -35.62 5.31
N GLY A 286 -18.91 -34.71 4.40
CA GLY A 286 -20.23 -34.60 3.77
C GLY A 286 -20.12 -33.81 2.50
N GLU A 287 -20.24 -34.53 1.37
CA GLU A 287 -20.33 -34.01 0.03
C GLU A 287 -21.47 -32.98 -0.14
N GLY A 288 -21.21 -31.87 -0.85
CA GLY A 288 -22.25 -31.15 -1.57
C GLY A 288 -22.29 -29.63 -1.41
N GLU A 289 -22.03 -28.98 -2.52
CA GLU A 289 -22.56 -27.71 -3.03
C GLU A 289 -22.00 -26.34 -2.61
N GLU A 290 -21.70 -25.62 -3.67
CA GLU A 290 -21.37 -24.22 -3.90
C GLU A 290 -21.85 -23.19 -2.84
N GLY A 291 -20.91 -22.24 -2.55
CA GLY A 291 -21.25 -20.94 -1.98
C GLY A 291 -20.67 -20.68 -0.60
N ALA A 292 -19.34 -20.80 -0.42
CA ALA A 292 -18.70 -20.30 0.80
C ALA A 292 -18.75 -18.77 0.84
N GLN A 293 -19.75 -18.23 1.53
CA GLN A 293 -19.75 -16.84 1.98
C GLN A 293 -18.56 -16.64 2.94
N PRO A 294 -17.91 -15.46 2.94
CA PRO A 294 -16.86 -15.15 3.90
C PRO A 294 -17.47 -15.27 5.30
N VAL A 295 -16.88 -16.13 6.13
CA VAL A 295 -17.25 -16.23 7.54
C VAL A 295 -16.92 -14.87 8.18
N ALA A 296 -17.91 -14.01 8.24
CA ALA A 296 -17.86 -12.78 9.02
C ALA A 296 -17.58 -13.21 10.47
N GLN A 297 -16.40 -12.91 10.97
CA GLN A 297 -16.12 -13.05 12.39
C GLN A 297 -17.19 -12.22 13.13
N ALA A 298 -18.01 -12.87 13.94
CA ALA A 298 -18.89 -12.17 14.84
C ALA A 298 -18.01 -11.20 15.68
N PRO A 299 -18.47 -9.95 15.92
CA PRO A 299 -17.70 -8.98 16.66
C PRO A 299 -17.34 -9.60 18.01
N ALA A 300 -16.04 -9.84 18.23
CA ALA A 300 -15.56 -10.33 19.49
C ALA A 300 -15.89 -9.27 20.54
N VAL A 301 -16.71 -9.65 21.54
CA VAL A 301 -16.94 -8.80 22.69
C VAL A 301 -15.60 -8.65 23.39
N ASP A 302 -15.13 -7.42 23.55
CA ASP A 302 -13.90 -7.15 24.28
C ASP A 302 -14.10 -7.47 25.75
N GLU A 303 -13.61 -8.64 26.21
CA GLU A 303 -13.70 -9.10 27.59
C GLU A 303 -12.66 -8.43 28.50
N GLY A 304 -11.86 -7.51 27.98
CA GLY A 304 -10.72 -6.94 28.71
C GLY A 304 -9.55 -7.91 28.84
N GLU A 305 -8.62 -7.63 29.72
CA GLU A 305 -7.47 -8.46 30.03
C GLU A 305 -7.89 -9.67 30.89
N LEU A 306 -7.42 -10.86 30.51
CA LEU A 306 -7.70 -12.10 31.24
C LEU A 306 -6.59 -12.40 32.24
N GLU A 307 -6.96 -12.83 33.43
CA GLU A 307 -5.99 -13.48 34.34
C GLU A 307 -5.79 -14.93 33.90
N VAL A 308 -4.60 -15.24 33.39
CA VAL A 308 -4.23 -16.57 32.89
C VAL A 308 -3.08 -17.13 33.74
N LYS A 309 -3.26 -18.30 34.35
CA LYS A 309 -2.21 -19.02 35.06
C LYS A 309 -1.54 -19.98 34.11
N ILE A 310 -0.29 -19.73 33.79
CA ILE A 310 0.51 -20.63 32.96
C ILE A 310 0.95 -21.83 33.80
N PRO A 311 0.68 -23.07 33.37
CA PRO A 311 1.14 -24.27 34.07
C PRO A 311 2.67 -24.34 34.17
N ASP A 312 3.21 -24.84 35.27
CA ASP A 312 4.65 -24.94 35.46
C ASP A 312 5.32 -25.73 34.33
N GLY A 313 6.35 -25.11 33.72
CA GLY A 313 7.10 -25.70 32.63
C GLY A 313 6.41 -25.63 31.24
N ALA A 314 5.21 -25.05 31.12
CA ALA A 314 4.58 -24.86 29.85
C ALA A 314 5.26 -23.68 29.07
N PRO A 315 5.63 -23.88 27.81
CA PRO A 315 6.26 -22.82 26.99
C PRO A 315 5.23 -21.84 26.42
N VAL A 316 4.20 -21.50 27.19
CA VAL A 316 3.07 -20.68 26.76
C VAL A 316 3.21 -19.29 27.37
N GLU A 317 3.02 -18.28 26.54
CA GLU A 317 2.91 -16.88 26.95
C GLU A 317 1.46 -16.39 26.77
N TYR A 318 0.99 -15.55 27.68
CA TYR A 318 -0.26 -14.81 27.51
C TYR A 318 0.06 -13.38 27.03
N VAL A 319 -0.60 -12.95 25.95
CA VAL A 319 -0.41 -11.62 25.36
C VAL A 319 -1.77 -10.98 25.08
N ARG A 320 -1.95 -9.73 25.51
CA ARG A 320 -3.07 -8.90 25.11
C ARG A 320 -2.67 -8.00 23.95
N THR A 321 -3.37 -8.07 22.81
CA THR A 321 -3.16 -7.15 21.68
C THR A 321 -4.06 -5.92 21.80
N GLN A 322 -3.67 -4.85 21.12
CA GLN A 322 -4.51 -3.67 20.95
C GLN A 322 -5.30 -3.77 19.66
N ALA A 323 -6.49 -3.13 19.65
CA ALA A 323 -7.28 -2.97 18.43
C ALA A 323 -6.52 -2.12 17.41
N GLY A 324 -6.74 -2.38 16.14
CA GLY A 324 -6.09 -1.65 15.05
C GLY A 324 -6.62 -2.08 13.70
N LYS A 325 -5.87 -1.77 12.66
CA LYS A 325 -6.17 -2.18 11.29
C LYS A 325 -5.12 -3.15 10.76
N ALA A 326 -5.53 -4.00 9.85
CA ALA A 326 -4.63 -4.88 9.12
C ALA A 326 -4.97 -4.92 7.63
N ALA A 327 -3.95 -5.00 6.79
CA ALA A 327 -4.12 -5.41 5.41
C ALA A 327 -4.24 -6.94 5.38
N THR A 328 -5.17 -7.46 4.59
CA THR A 328 -5.42 -8.90 4.47
C THR A 328 -5.61 -9.32 3.03
N GLY A 329 -5.40 -10.62 2.78
CA GLY A 329 -5.71 -11.28 1.51
C GLY A 329 -5.86 -12.78 1.73
N ASP A 330 -6.73 -13.40 0.94
CA ASP A 330 -6.97 -14.84 0.95
C ASP A 330 -6.11 -15.53 -0.10
N TYR A 331 -5.61 -16.72 0.25
CA TYR A 331 -4.79 -17.55 -0.61
C TYR A 331 -5.20 -19.03 -0.48
N VAL A 332 -5.23 -19.71 -1.61
CA VAL A 332 -5.43 -21.17 -1.67
C VAL A 332 -4.22 -21.79 -2.36
N GLY A 333 -3.61 -22.76 -1.71
CA GLY A 333 -2.42 -23.45 -2.23
C GLY A 333 -1.50 -23.99 -1.14
N TYR A 334 -0.27 -24.28 -1.52
CA TYR A 334 0.75 -24.82 -0.61
C TYR A 334 1.29 -23.76 0.36
N MET A 335 1.49 -24.13 1.60
CA MET A 335 2.16 -23.31 2.61
C MET A 335 3.54 -22.78 2.15
N ALA A 336 4.25 -23.50 1.30
CA ALA A 336 5.56 -23.10 0.79
C ALA A 336 5.54 -21.75 0.04
N GLU A 337 4.39 -21.37 -0.53
CA GLU A 337 4.20 -20.10 -1.25
C GLU A 337 3.83 -18.92 -0.32
N LEU A 338 3.60 -19.15 0.96
CA LEU A 338 3.19 -18.08 1.88
C LEU A 338 4.18 -16.93 1.97
N GLU A 339 5.47 -17.16 1.72
CA GLU A 339 6.46 -16.08 1.66
C GLU A 339 6.11 -15.06 0.56
N ASN A 340 5.79 -15.55 -0.64
CA ASN A 340 5.38 -14.72 -1.76
C ASN A 340 4.04 -14.04 -1.47
N VAL A 341 3.10 -14.77 -0.86
CA VAL A 341 1.77 -14.26 -0.49
C VAL A 341 1.89 -13.13 0.54
N ARG A 342 2.69 -13.29 1.59
CA ARG A 342 2.97 -12.23 2.58
C ARG A 342 3.54 -10.98 1.94
N ASN A 343 4.53 -11.17 1.06
CA ASN A 343 5.15 -10.07 0.34
C ASN A 343 4.18 -9.38 -0.63
N ALA A 344 3.26 -10.13 -1.24
CA ALA A 344 2.23 -9.57 -2.12
C ALA A 344 1.21 -8.73 -1.34
N VAL A 345 0.69 -9.21 -0.21
CA VAL A 345 -0.20 -8.43 0.68
C VAL A 345 0.50 -7.18 1.21
N ARG A 346 1.78 -7.30 1.59
CA ARG A 346 2.60 -6.17 2.02
C ARG A 346 2.79 -5.14 0.90
N ALA A 347 3.12 -5.61 -0.31
CA ALA A 347 3.29 -4.73 -1.47
C ALA A 347 2.00 -3.97 -1.78
N TRP A 348 0.86 -4.68 -1.77
CA TRP A 348 -0.45 -4.07 -1.94
C TRP A 348 -0.75 -2.99 -0.88
N ALA A 349 -0.54 -3.29 0.39
CA ALA A 349 -0.74 -2.33 1.46
C ALA A 349 0.13 -1.07 1.28
N MET A 350 1.41 -1.26 0.98
CA MET A 350 2.36 -0.15 0.81
C MET A 350 2.04 0.72 -0.42
N THR A 351 1.58 0.14 -1.52
CA THR A 351 1.16 0.91 -2.71
C THR A 351 -0.11 1.72 -2.45
N HIS A 352 -0.97 1.23 -1.55
CA HIS A 352 -2.21 1.91 -1.15
C HIS A 352 -2.03 2.91 0.02
N GLY A 353 -0.78 3.25 0.37
CA GLY A 353 -0.47 4.30 1.32
C GLY A 353 -0.44 3.87 2.78
N TYR A 354 -0.46 2.58 3.05
CA TYR A 354 -0.38 2.04 4.41
C TYR A 354 1.06 1.68 4.78
N GLU A 355 1.43 1.95 6.03
CA GLU A 355 2.65 1.43 6.61
C GLU A 355 2.34 0.17 7.42
N VAL A 356 3.09 -0.90 7.15
CA VAL A 356 2.93 -2.17 7.85
C VAL A 356 3.86 -2.27 9.05
N THR A 357 3.46 -3.06 10.05
CA THR A 357 4.29 -3.42 11.20
C THR A 357 5.22 -4.60 10.87
N ASP A 358 5.94 -5.11 11.85
CA ASP A 358 7.09 -6.00 11.64
C ASP A 358 6.75 -7.41 11.19
N ARG A 359 5.60 -7.96 11.63
CA ARG A 359 5.33 -9.39 11.50
C ARG A 359 3.95 -9.66 10.90
N PRO A 360 3.89 -10.48 9.83
CA PRO A 360 2.62 -11.02 9.35
C PRO A 360 2.17 -12.18 10.23
N TYR A 361 0.87 -12.45 10.19
CA TYR A 361 0.33 -13.69 10.67
C TYR A 361 -0.65 -14.28 9.68
N GLU A 362 -0.80 -15.61 9.73
CA GLU A 362 -1.75 -16.33 8.88
C GLU A 362 -2.75 -17.11 9.73
N ILE A 363 -4.00 -17.09 9.26
CA ILE A 363 -5.05 -17.99 9.70
C ILE A 363 -5.08 -19.18 8.76
N TYR A 364 -5.04 -20.38 9.32
CA TYR A 364 -5.14 -21.65 8.60
C TYR A 364 -6.61 -22.09 8.61
N LYS A 365 -7.38 -21.68 7.57
CA LYS A 365 -8.84 -21.82 7.55
C LYS A 365 -9.33 -23.27 7.59
N ASN A 366 -8.61 -24.17 6.95
CA ASN A 366 -8.91 -25.62 6.90
C ASN A 366 -7.91 -26.48 7.66
N GLY A 367 -7.23 -25.88 8.66
CA GLY A 367 -6.38 -26.58 9.62
C GLY A 367 -4.95 -26.85 9.14
N ILE A 368 -4.12 -27.34 10.07
CA ILE A 368 -2.69 -27.56 9.86
C ILE A 368 -2.44 -28.67 8.82
N ASP A 369 -3.27 -29.72 8.81
CA ASP A 369 -3.05 -30.86 7.92
C ASP A 369 -3.17 -30.50 6.45
N SER A 370 -4.15 -29.66 6.10
CA SER A 370 -4.39 -29.20 4.74
C SER A 370 -3.34 -28.19 4.25
N ALA A 371 -2.65 -27.51 5.15
CA ALA A 371 -1.66 -26.48 4.82
C ALA A 371 -0.50 -26.96 3.95
N PHE A 372 -0.20 -28.24 4.00
CA PHE A 372 0.90 -28.86 3.25
C PHE A 372 0.44 -29.50 1.92
N THR A 373 -0.76 -29.20 1.49
CA THR A 373 -1.38 -29.70 0.26
C THR A 373 -1.76 -28.53 -0.66
N ALA A 374 -2.19 -28.82 -1.89
CA ALA A 374 -2.68 -27.81 -2.83
C ALA A 374 -3.99 -27.15 -2.38
N ASP A 375 -4.71 -27.78 -1.44
CA ASP A 375 -6.03 -27.34 -0.96
C ASP A 375 -5.91 -26.48 0.32
N GLY A 376 -4.68 -26.16 0.77
CA GLY A 376 -4.45 -25.31 1.92
C GLY A 376 -5.14 -23.95 1.75
N GLN A 377 -5.94 -23.52 2.72
CA GLN A 377 -6.66 -22.25 2.70
C GLN A 377 -6.13 -21.33 3.77
N PHE A 378 -5.66 -20.17 3.36
CA PHE A 378 -4.99 -19.22 4.24
C PHE A 378 -5.60 -17.83 4.11
N GLN A 379 -5.58 -17.11 5.21
CA GLN A 379 -5.79 -15.68 5.22
C GLN A 379 -4.58 -15.01 5.86
N VAL A 380 -3.90 -14.16 5.10
CA VAL A 380 -2.67 -13.48 5.52
C VAL A 380 -2.99 -12.08 6.01
N PHE A 381 -2.36 -11.67 7.09
CA PHE A 381 -2.56 -10.36 7.70
C PHE A 381 -1.22 -9.65 7.93
N TRP A 382 -1.21 -8.36 7.62
CA TRP A 382 -0.18 -7.42 8.04
C TRP A 382 -0.82 -6.32 8.87
N LYS A 383 -0.48 -6.23 10.16
CA LYS A 383 -0.93 -5.09 10.98
C LYS A 383 -0.41 -3.79 10.41
N LEU A 384 -1.25 -2.78 10.41
CA LEU A 384 -0.94 -1.44 9.93
C LEU A 384 -0.52 -0.55 11.10
N LYS A 385 0.42 0.36 10.86
CA LYS A 385 0.72 1.43 11.81
C LYS A 385 -0.47 2.39 11.87
N GLN A 386 -0.76 2.84 13.06
CA GLN A 386 -1.76 3.87 13.31
C GLN A 386 -1.18 5.27 13.07
#